data_13984fd2f738d83a51b83e8c5b422fb8
#
_entry.id   13984fd2f738d83a51b83e8c5b422fb8
#
_cell.length_a   1.000
_cell.length_b   1.000
_cell.length_c   1.000
_cell.angle_alpha   90.00
_cell.angle_beta   90.00
_cell.angle_gamma   90.00
#
_symmetry.space_group_name_H-M   'P 1'
#
loop_
_entity.id
_entity.type
_entity.pdbx_description
1 polymer ?
#
loop_
_entity_poly.entity_id
_entity_poly.type
_entity_poly.pdbx_seq_one_letter_code
_entity_poly.pdbx_strand_id
1 'polypeptide(L)' 'TGGAGFAKSNVQQDAIQALISLGIQKAVAEKAVDKTIQSEGTELSLEVLIKAALKNC' A
#
# COMPACT_ATOMS: atom_id res chain seq x y z
N THR A 1 -16.13 6.43 -5.82
CA THR A 1 -15.46 6.59 -5.68
C THR A 1 -14.59 5.72 -6.18
N GLY A 2 -13.98 5.90 -6.14
CA GLY A 2 -13.22 5.31 -6.65
C GLY A 2 -13.17 3.97 -6.77
N GLY A 3 -13.83 3.45 -6.22
CA GLY A 3 -13.71 2.18 -6.17
C GLY A 3 -13.44 1.57 -7.36
N ALA A 4 -13.80 2.16 -8.23
CA ALA A 4 -13.74 1.49 -9.34
C ALA A 4 -12.46 1.11 -9.67
N GLY A 5 -11.66 1.67 -9.33
CA GLY A 5 -10.53 1.46 -9.77
C GLY A 5 -9.85 0.29 -9.51
N PHE A 6 -10.11 -0.27 -8.59
CA PHE A 6 -9.38 -1.19 -8.21
C PHE A 6 -9.25 -2.32 -8.87
N ALA A 7 -9.23 -2.47 -9.66
CA ALA A 7 -9.25 -3.44 -10.28
C ALA A 7 -8.40 -4.36 -9.92
N LYS A 8 -7.87 -4.93 -10.09
CA LYS A 8 -7.34 -5.87 -9.65
C LYS A 8 -6.03 -5.83 -9.48
N SER A 9 -5.42 -5.24 -9.95
CA SER A 9 -4.22 -5.51 -9.80
C SER A 9 -3.38 -4.64 -9.21
N ASN A 10 -3.61 -3.59 -8.85
CA ASN A 10 -2.68 -2.72 -8.34
C ASN A 10 -2.89 -2.51 -6.90
N VAL A 11 -2.94 -3.51 -6.13
CA VAL A 11 -3.03 -3.40 -4.69
C VAL A 11 -1.85 -2.58 -4.17
N GLN A 12 -0.69 -2.75 -4.77
CA GLN A 12 0.47 -2.01 -4.34
C GLN A 12 0.26 -0.53 -4.56
N GLN A 13 -0.22 -0.14 -5.70
CA GLN A 13 -0.47 1.26 -5.98
C GLN A 13 -1.57 1.80 -5.10
N ASP A 14 -2.59 1.03 -4.85
CA ASP A 14 -3.69 1.45 -4.01
C ASP A 14 -3.18 1.67 -2.59
N ALA A 15 -2.31 0.82 -2.11
CA ALA A 15 -1.75 0.99 -0.78
C ALA A 15 -0.91 2.26 -0.71
N ILE A 16 -0.13 2.53 -1.74
CA ILE A 16 0.68 3.74 -1.77
C ILE A 16 -0.22 4.97 -1.74
N GLN A 17 -1.28 4.95 -2.52
CA GLN A 17 -2.19 6.08 -2.54
C GLN A 17 -2.85 6.27 -1.18
N ALA A 18 -3.21 5.20 -0.53
CA ALA A 18 -3.82 5.30 0.77
C ALA A 18 -2.86 5.93 1.78
N LEU A 19 -1.60 5.55 1.73
CA LEU A 19 -0.63 6.11 2.63
C LEU A 19 -0.42 7.59 2.36
N ILE A 20 -0.41 7.97 1.10
CA ILE A 20 -0.28 9.37 0.75
C ILE A 20 -1.46 10.16 1.31
N SER A 21 -2.65 9.56 1.23
CA SER A 21 -3.83 10.21 1.76
C SER A 21 -3.73 10.41 3.27
N LEU A 22 -2.96 9.60 3.93
CA LEU A 22 -2.79 9.76 5.35
C LEU A 22 -1.68 10.74 5.70
N GLY A 23 -1.09 11.34 4.71
CA GLY A 23 -0.06 12.33 4.96
C GLY A 23 1.36 11.83 4.83
N ILE A 24 1.53 10.61 4.36
CA ILE A 24 2.87 10.08 4.22
C ILE A 24 3.41 10.46 2.87
N GLN A 25 4.67 10.82 2.80
CA GLN A 25 5.25 11.24 1.55
C GLN A 25 5.30 10.08 0.58
N LYS A 26 5.20 10.40 -0.67
CA LYS A 26 5.16 9.36 -1.69
C LYS A 26 6.37 8.47 -1.63
N ALA A 27 7.53 9.02 -1.50
CA ALA A 27 8.74 8.20 -1.47
C ALA A 27 8.73 7.25 -0.28
N VAL A 28 8.26 7.72 0.84
CA VAL A 28 8.20 6.89 2.04
C VAL A 28 7.12 5.82 1.87
N ALA A 29 5.99 6.20 1.29
CA ALA A 29 4.92 5.26 1.07
C ALA A 29 5.38 4.12 0.16
N GLU A 30 6.06 4.47 -0.89
CA GLU A 30 6.54 3.45 -1.82
C GLU A 30 7.52 2.53 -1.14
N LYS A 31 8.39 3.07 -0.34
CA LYS A 31 9.36 2.27 0.32
C LYS A 31 8.70 1.37 1.33
N ALA A 32 7.76 1.88 2.08
CA ALA A 32 7.07 1.09 3.09
C ALA A 32 6.31 -0.07 2.45
N VAL A 33 5.63 0.21 1.37
CA VAL A 33 4.87 -0.83 0.70
C VAL A 33 5.82 -1.88 0.11
N ASP A 34 6.90 -1.44 -0.48
CA ASP A 34 7.86 -2.33 -1.09
C ASP A 34 8.47 -3.23 -0.02
N LYS A 35 8.84 -2.67 1.12
CA LYS A 35 9.41 -3.45 2.14
C LYS A 35 8.42 -4.44 2.66
N THR A 36 7.16 -4.07 2.78
CA THR A 36 6.14 -4.96 3.26
C THR A 36 5.97 -6.13 2.30
N ILE A 37 5.96 -5.85 1.03
CA ILE A 37 5.80 -6.91 0.05
C ILE A 37 6.99 -7.85 0.09
N GLN A 38 8.16 -7.33 0.26
CA GLN A 38 9.33 -8.17 0.31
C GLN A 38 9.30 -9.07 1.53
N SER A 39 8.75 -8.59 2.63
CA SER A 39 8.75 -9.38 3.78
C SER A 39 7.56 -10.28 3.90
N GLU A 40 6.38 -9.83 3.50
CA GLU A 40 5.19 -10.58 3.67
C GLU A 40 4.66 -11.21 2.40
N GLY A 41 5.12 -10.83 1.28
CA GLY A 41 4.63 -11.35 0.02
C GLY A 41 3.62 -10.45 -0.61
N THR A 42 3.25 -10.76 -1.83
CA THR A 42 2.35 -9.90 -2.54
C THR A 42 0.94 -10.38 -2.45
N GLU A 43 0.65 -11.40 -1.70
CA GLU A 43 -0.68 -11.90 -1.65
C GLU A 43 -1.48 -11.30 -0.54
N LEU A 44 -1.08 -10.20 0.02
CA LEU A 44 -1.80 -9.59 1.08
C LEU A 44 -3.00 -8.84 0.54
N SER A 45 -4.05 -8.76 1.29
CA SER A 45 -5.17 -7.95 0.86
C SER A 45 -4.78 -6.50 1.07
N LEU A 46 -5.51 -5.62 0.44
CA LEU A 46 -5.18 -4.20 0.50
C LEU A 46 -5.15 -3.70 1.94
N GLU A 47 -6.11 -4.10 2.72
CA GLU A 47 -6.18 -3.65 4.08
C GLU A 47 -4.99 -4.11 4.88
N VAL A 48 -4.60 -5.35 4.73
CA VAL A 48 -3.48 -5.89 5.46
C VAL A 48 -2.20 -5.22 4.97
N LEU A 49 -2.10 -4.97 3.70
CA LEU A 49 -0.91 -4.34 3.15
C LEU A 49 -0.76 -2.92 3.71
N ILE A 50 -1.84 -2.19 3.79
CA ILE A 50 -1.78 -0.85 4.33
C ILE A 50 -1.37 -0.87 5.81
N LYS A 51 -1.95 -1.78 6.57
CA LYS A 51 -1.62 -1.86 7.97
C LYS A 51 -0.18 -2.22 8.18
N ALA A 52 0.30 -3.17 7.43
CA ALA A 52 1.69 -3.59 7.57
C ALA A 52 2.65 -2.50 7.09
N ALA A 53 2.27 -1.80 6.04
CA ALA A 53 3.11 -0.72 5.55
C ALA A 53 3.21 0.41 6.58
N LEU A 54 2.12 0.66 7.28
CA LEU A 54 2.16 1.69 8.30
C LEU A 54 3.14 1.33 9.41
N LYS A 55 3.30 0.05 9.67
CA LYS A 55 4.22 -0.31 10.67
C LYS A 55 5.60 -0.14 10.20
N ASN A 56 5.88 -0.17 8.91
CA ASN A 56 7.19 -0.03 8.36
C ASN A 56 7.51 1.42 8.00
N CYS A 57 6.62 2.32 8.22
CA CYS A 57 6.92 3.69 7.91
C CYS A 57 7.77 4.37 8.95
#